data_aa2bb62e0fa0a09fef14ba698c5dc9ce
#
_entry.id   aa2bb62e0fa0a09fef14ba698c5dc9ce
#
_cell.length_a   1.000
_cell.length_b   1.000
_cell.length_c   1.000
_cell.angle_alpha   90.00
_cell.angle_beta   90.00
_cell.angle_gamma   90.00
#
_symmetry.space_group_name_H-M   'P 1'
#
loop_
_entity.id
_entity.type
_entity.pdbx_description
1 polymer ?
#
loop_
_entity_poly.entity_id
_entity_poly.type
_entity_poly.pdbx_seq_one_letter_code
_entity_poly.pdbx_strand_id
1 'polypeptide(L)'
;IASVPSVSCFETTTSGHSDCTTGPEELSSGGMVAICGPSGCYDRARFEIGTSSNPADTLYGVMISTDNFVSDIRYVDGNTFWPESVSTHNLNDFHTKTDWEDPDFNILGLQSSTTYYIKLFALHGDFTQSEAGPVASATTSSGSVFFDIDIEDSSGISAETNPPYGISFTGDYRLIPGSTPTTAEDRIWMDARTNSQGGFAILTRGLNGGLKSNTTGQTIISATADLNTTPDGFGIQSEYINQDTYPYLGTITAMSDYSGTGNSVGIVGTSATKVYESSKPVFNGRMALKVIAKAGTDKVAAADYQESIYFVLIPRF
;
A
#
# COMPACT_ATOMS: atom_id res chain seq x y z
N ILE A 1 38.81 25.58 4.06
CA ILE A 1 37.37 25.82 4.21
C ILE A 1 36.66 25.19 3.01
N ALA A 2 35.63 24.39 3.26
CA ALA A 2 34.85 23.80 2.20
C ALA A 2 34.11 24.85 1.37
N SER A 3 33.98 24.60 0.07
CA SER A 3 33.16 25.45 -0.80
C SER A 3 31.69 25.27 -0.48
N VAL A 4 30.90 26.33 -0.70
CA VAL A 4 29.44 26.28 -0.47
C VAL A 4 28.81 25.25 -1.40
N PRO A 5 28.12 24.23 -0.87
CA PRO A 5 27.45 23.22 -1.68
C PRO A 5 26.10 23.72 -2.23
N SER A 6 25.57 23.03 -3.20
CA SER A 6 24.23 23.29 -3.71
C SER A 6 23.38 22.02 -3.67
N VAL A 7 22.06 22.17 -3.69
CA VAL A 7 21.13 21.08 -3.96
C VAL A 7 20.99 21.01 -5.47
N SER A 8 21.44 19.93 -6.09
CA SER A 8 21.27 19.71 -7.52
C SER A 8 19.87 19.19 -7.87
N CYS A 9 19.22 18.54 -6.91
CA CYS A 9 17.85 18.06 -7.01
C CYS A 9 17.20 17.95 -5.63
N PHE A 10 15.92 18.29 -5.52
CA PHE A 10 15.09 18.00 -4.34
C PHE A 10 13.65 17.68 -4.80
N GLU A 11 13.16 16.50 -4.48
CA GLU A 11 11.85 16.06 -4.94
C GLU A 11 11.15 15.09 -3.97
N THR A 12 9.84 15.01 -4.09
CA THR A 12 8.98 14.07 -3.37
C THR A 12 8.27 13.10 -4.30
N THR A 13 8.42 13.31 -5.60
CA THR A 13 7.81 12.47 -6.65
C THR A 13 8.90 11.76 -7.43
N THR A 14 8.53 10.65 -8.01
CA THR A 14 9.41 9.78 -8.78
C THR A 14 9.13 9.82 -10.27
N SER A 15 8.18 10.67 -10.70
CA SER A 15 7.77 10.73 -12.09
C SER A 15 8.52 11.81 -12.87
N GLY A 16 9.47 11.36 -13.68
CA GLY A 16 9.88 12.09 -14.88
C GLY A 16 10.61 13.42 -14.69
N HIS A 17 11.14 13.73 -13.54
CA HIS A 17 12.02 14.89 -13.38
C HIS A 17 13.44 14.54 -13.81
N SER A 18 13.89 15.21 -14.85
CA SER A 18 15.25 15.10 -15.41
C SER A 18 16.35 15.61 -14.47
N ASP A 19 15.97 16.14 -13.33
CA ASP A 19 16.87 16.88 -12.46
C ASP A 19 17.50 16.02 -11.34
N CYS A 20 16.83 14.93 -10.93
CA CYS A 20 17.38 13.89 -10.07
C CYS A 20 17.73 12.64 -10.90
N THR A 21 18.89 12.68 -11.56
CA THR A 21 19.27 11.63 -12.52
C THR A 21 20.06 10.48 -11.91
N THR A 22 20.53 10.61 -10.66
CA THR A 22 21.35 9.61 -9.99
C THR A 22 20.64 9.09 -8.74
N GLY A 23 19.53 8.42 -8.92
CA GLY A 23 18.98 7.55 -7.87
C GLY A 23 19.58 6.15 -8.00
N PRO A 24 19.54 5.32 -6.96
CA PRO A 24 20.16 4.00 -6.97
C PRO A 24 19.63 3.03 -8.01
N GLU A 25 18.65 3.40 -8.80
CA GLU A 25 18.28 2.70 -10.03
C GLU A 25 17.50 3.60 -10.97
N GLU A 26 18.16 4.04 -12.04
CA GLU A 26 17.47 4.16 -13.31
C GLU A 26 16.87 2.77 -13.62
N LEU A 27 15.63 2.55 -13.24
CA LEU A 27 14.88 1.43 -13.77
C LEU A 27 14.73 1.69 -15.27
N SER A 28 15.59 1.03 -16.03
CA SER A 28 15.54 1.00 -17.48
C SER A 28 14.11 0.78 -17.93
N SER A 29 13.50 1.78 -18.56
CA SER A 29 12.21 1.81 -19.20
C SER A 29 10.97 2.33 -18.46
N GLY A 30 11.07 2.85 -17.25
CA GLY A 30 9.87 3.32 -16.56
C GLY A 30 10.08 4.41 -15.53
N GLY A 31 11.31 4.90 -15.35
CA GLY A 31 11.62 5.93 -14.34
C GLY A 31 11.23 5.50 -12.91
N MET A 32 11.70 6.20 -11.92
CA MET A 32 11.42 5.96 -10.49
C MET A 32 9.94 6.17 -10.06
N VAL A 33 9.00 5.88 -10.96
CA VAL A 33 7.55 5.94 -10.74
C VAL A 33 7.10 5.08 -9.56
N ALA A 34 7.99 4.24 -9.05
CA ALA A 34 7.57 3.09 -8.25
C ALA A 34 7.69 3.24 -6.74
N ILE A 35 8.46 4.17 -6.21
CA ILE A 35 8.73 4.18 -4.76
C ILE A 35 7.51 4.58 -3.95
N CYS A 36 6.76 5.58 -4.41
CA CYS A 36 5.48 5.98 -3.82
C CYS A 36 4.36 6.03 -4.86
N GLY A 37 4.63 5.53 -6.08
CA GLY A 37 3.74 5.52 -7.23
C GLY A 37 3.48 6.89 -7.85
N PRO A 38 2.57 6.94 -8.84
CA PRO A 38 2.32 8.14 -9.63
C PRO A 38 1.78 9.32 -8.79
N SER A 39 1.28 9.07 -7.59
CA SER A 39 0.81 10.11 -6.68
C SER A 39 1.93 10.78 -5.88
N GLY A 40 3.17 10.27 -5.94
CA GLY A 40 4.31 10.76 -5.16
C GLY A 40 4.28 10.36 -3.68
N CYS A 41 5.35 10.70 -2.96
CA CYS A 41 5.49 10.41 -1.54
C CYS A 41 4.79 11.45 -0.68
N TYR A 42 4.13 11.00 0.36
CA TYR A 42 3.41 11.86 1.31
C TYR A 42 4.21 12.16 2.58
N ASP A 43 5.25 11.37 2.89
CA ASP A 43 5.98 11.42 4.17
C ASP A 43 7.50 11.50 4.01
N ARG A 44 8.02 11.62 2.79
CA ARG A 44 9.46 11.58 2.51
C ARG A 44 9.85 12.36 1.27
N ALA A 45 11.15 12.69 1.20
CA ALA A 45 11.76 13.34 0.07
C ALA A 45 13.19 12.83 -0.14
N ARG A 46 13.74 13.07 -1.31
CA ARG A 46 15.17 12.88 -1.60
C ARG A 46 15.79 14.17 -2.14
N PHE A 47 17.09 14.25 -2.01
CA PHE A 47 17.88 15.32 -2.62
C PHE A 47 19.20 14.76 -3.13
N GLU A 48 19.82 15.50 -4.03
CA GLU A 48 21.17 15.24 -4.54
C GLU A 48 22.07 16.44 -4.24
N ILE A 49 23.36 16.16 -3.99
CA ILE A 49 24.34 17.14 -3.59
C ILE A 49 25.17 17.60 -4.78
N GLY A 50 25.08 18.90 -5.09
CA GLY A 50 26.04 19.57 -5.95
C GLY A 50 27.29 19.94 -5.14
N THR A 51 28.40 19.25 -5.39
CA THR A 51 29.61 19.32 -4.56
C THR A 51 30.41 20.63 -4.69
N SER A 52 30.14 21.43 -5.71
CA SER A 52 30.87 22.69 -5.96
C SER A 52 32.42 22.55 -5.91
N SER A 53 32.94 21.46 -6.45
CA SER A 53 34.37 21.09 -6.46
C SER A 53 34.96 20.72 -5.09
N ASN A 54 34.14 20.46 -4.09
CA ASN A 54 34.61 19.87 -2.84
C ASN A 54 35.17 18.45 -3.07
N PRO A 55 36.23 18.05 -2.33
CA PRO A 55 36.75 16.68 -2.37
C PRO A 55 35.70 15.63 -2.02
N ALA A 56 35.94 14.39 -2.44
CA ALA A 56 34.98 13.29 -2.24
C ALA A 56 34.77 12.91 -0.76
N ASP A 57 35.70 13.20 0.11
CA ASP A 57 35.64 12.99 1.56
C ASP A 57 35.00 14.13 2.34
N THR A 58 34.47 15.15 1.63
CA THR A 58 33.71 16.23 2.24
C THR A 58 32.41 15.70 2.83
N LEU A 59 32.11 16.11 4.04
CA LEU A 59 30.87 15.80 4.74
C LEU A 59 29.84 16.91 4.53
N TYR A 60 28.58 16.53 4.43
CA TYR A 60 27.46 17.45 4.19
C TYR A 60 26.41 17.30 5.29
N GLY A 61 25.85 18.42 5.75
CA GLY A 61 24.73 18.48 6.66
C GLY A 61 23.53 19.16 6.01
N VAL A 62 22.33 18.80 6.42
CA VAL A 62 21.05 19.24 5.81
C VAL A 62 20.24 20.05 6.81
N MET A 63 19.86 21.26 6.45
CA MET A 63 18.90 22.08 7.17
C MET A 63 17.58 22.11 6.41
N ILE A 64 16.45 21.94 7.10
CA ILE A 64 15.11 21.84 6.53
C ILE A 64 14.12 22.76 7.25
N SER A 65 13.12 23.25 6.51
CA SER A 65 12.14 24.23 6.98
C SER A 65 10.82 24.04 6.23
N THR A 66 9.70 24.44 6.84
CA THR A 66 8.40 24.56 6.17
C THR A 66 8.03 26.00 5.83
N ASP A 67 8.76 26.97 6.35
CA ASP A 67 8.48 28.42 6.18
C ASP A 67 9.62 29.20 5.51
N ASN A 68 10.47 28.49 4.74
CA ASN A 68 11.65 29.07 4.09
C ASN A 68 12.65 29.72 5.08
N PHE A 69 12.84 29.08 6.22
CA PHE A 69 13.80 29.47 7.26
C PHE A 69 13.49 30.82 7.96
N VAL A 70 12.20 31.18 8.05
CA VAL A 70 11.77 32.38 8.79
C VAL A 70 11.70 32.09 10.29
N SER A 71 11.11 30.99 10.69
CA SER A 71 10.97 30.58 12.09
C SER A 71 11.11 29.07 12.31
N ASP A 72 10.73 28.26 11.35
CA ASP A 72 10.91 26.80 11.39
C ASP A 72 12.31 26.46 10.84
N ILE A 73 13.23 26.13 11.74
CA ILE A 73 14.57 25.67 11.40
C ILE A 73 14.80 24.34 12.09
N ARG A 74 15.03 23.31 11.29
CA ARG A 74 15.33 21.96 11.74
C ARG A 74 16.54 21.42 10.99
N TYR A 75 17.17 20.41 11.55
CA TYR A 75 18.29 19.71 10.94
C TYR A 75 17.94 18.25 10.75
N VAL A 76 18.36 17.66 9.65
CA VAL A 76 18.13 16.24 9.38
C VAL A 76 19.22 15.45 10.09
N ASP A 77 18.82 14.55 10.99
CA ASP A 77 19.69 13.59 11.64
C ASP A 77 20.23 12.59 10.61
N GLY A 78 21.54 12.50 10.49
CA GLY A 78 22.20 11.67 9.49
C GLY A 78 22.06 10.16 9.70
N ASN A 79 21.65 9.70 10.90
CA ASN A 79 21.47 8.28 11.19
C ASN A 79 20.02 7.82 10.99
N THR A 80 19.06 8.68 11.29
CA THR A 80 17.63 8.36 11.22
C THR A 80 16.95 8.95 9.99
N PHE A 81 17.56 9.95 9.36
CA PHE A 81 17.03 10.73 8.25
C PHE A 81 15.75 11.53 8.60
N TRP A 82 15.51 11.78 9.88
CA TRP A 82 14.38 12.56 10.37
C TRP A 82 14.79 14.00 10.68
N PRO A 83 13.91 15.00 10.38
CA PRO A 83 14.11 16.37 10.80
C PRO A 83 14.01 16.53 12.32
N GLU A 84 15.02 17.08 12.94
CA GLU A 84 15.05 17.35 14.37
C GLU A 84 15.06 18.85 14.69
N SER A 85 14.31 19.25 15.72
CA SER A 85 14.30 20.63 16.24
C SER A 85 15.47 20.86 17.20
N VAL A 86 16.67 20.95 16.66
CA VAL A 86 17.90 21.25 17.41
C VAL A 86 18.45 22.61 16.97
N SER A 87 19.25 23.25 17.81
CA SER A 87 19.80 24.59 17.52
C SER A 87 20.97 24.59 16.56
N THR A 88 21.62 23.46 16.37
CA THR A 88 22.80 23.29 15.50
C THR A 88 22.89 21.83 15.06
N HIS A 89 23.59 21.58 13.94
CA HIS A 89 24.01 20.24 13.58
C HIS A 89 24.93 19.62 14.64
N ASN A 90 24.79 18.32 14.86
CA ASN A 90 25.83 17.52 15.47
C ASN A 90 26.80 17.01 14.39
N LEU A 91 28.04 16.69 14.77
CA LEU A 91 29.02 16.16 13.81
C LEU A 91 28.53 14.85 13.16
N ASN A 92 27.76 14.06 13.91
CA ASN A 92 27.19 12.79 13.42
C ASN A 92 26.07 12.97 12.38
N ASP A 93 25.57 14.20 12.20
CA ASP A 93 24.55 14.50 11.17
C ASP A 93 25.21 14.78 9.81
N PHE A 94 26.53 14.85 9.76
CA PHE A 94 27.27 15.09 8.54
C PHE A 94 27.75 13.78 7.92
N HIS A 95 27.39 13.56 6.68
CA HIS A 95 27.76 12.39 5.90
C HIS A 95 28.38 12.78 4.56
N THR A 96 29.10 11.85 3.94
CA THR A 96 29.60 12.05 2.57
C THR A 96 28.43 12.15 1.59
N LYS A 97 28.73 12.67 0.38
CA LYS A 97 27.72 12.65 -0.71
C LYS A 97 27.19 11.24 -0.95
N THR A 98 28.06 10.25 -1.01
CA THR A 98 27.68 8.86 -1.26
C THR A 98 26.75 8.33 -0.16
N ASP A 99 27.04 8.60 1.10
CA ASP A 99 26.19 8.12 2.21
C ASP A 99 24.79 8.76 2.20
N TRP A 100 24.70 10.04 1.81
CA TRP A 100 23.40 10.71 1.66
C TRP A 100 22.59 10.21 0.45
N GLU A 101 23.24 9.88 -0.65
CA GLU A 101 22.59 9.53 -1.91
C GLU A 101 22.38 8.01 -2.09
N ASP A 102 22.96 7.16 -1.19
CA ASP A 102 22.77 5.70 -1.22
C ASP A 102 21.33 5.26 -0.91
N PRO A 103 20.60 5.84 0.08
CA PRO A 103 19.20 5.50 0.31
C PRO A 103 18.29 6.05 -0.79
N ASP A 104 17.22 5.34 -1.08
CA ASP A 104 16.17 5.78 -2.02
C ASP A 104 15.55 7.11 -1.61
N PHE A 105 15.41 7.33 -0.30
CA PHE A 105 14.97 8.58 0.32
C PHE A 105 15.86 8.89 1.51
N ASN A 106 16.29 10.12 1.57
CA ASN A 106 17.22 10.61 2.58
C ASN A 106 16.63 11.70 3.48
N ILE A 107 15.34 11.95 3.40
CA ILE A 107 14.56 12.72 4.38
C ILE A 107 13.25 12.00 4.62
N LEU A 108 12.99 11.59 5.86
CA LEU A 108 11.82 10.83 6.29
C LEU A 108 11.00 11.62 7.30
N GLY A 109 9.78 11.14 7.61
CA GLY A 109 8.94 11.73 8.65
C GLY A 109 8.39 13.11 8.32
N LEU A 110 8.24 13.41 7.05
CA LEU A 110 7.63 14.65 6.57
C LEU A 110 6.12 14.62 6.72
N GLN A 111 5.49 15.77 6.83
CA GLN A 111 4.03 15.90 6.80
C GLN A 111 3.54 15.89 5.36
N SER A 112 2.36 15.31 5.14
CA SER A 112 1.72 15.29 3.82
C SER A 112 1.26 16.68 3.39
N SER A 113 1.18 16.89 2.07
CA SER A 113 0.69 18.14 1.45
C SER A 113 1.43 19.38 1.96
N THR A 114 2.72 19.26 2.26
CA THR A 114 3.53 20.31 2.88
C THR A 114 4.74 20.64 2.01
N THR A 115 4.98 21.93 1.77
CA THR A 115 6.19 22.39 1.07
C THR A 115 7.33 22.46 2.05
N TYR A 116 8.43 21.82 1.70
CA TYR A 116 9.68 21.85 2.43
C TYR A 116 10.75 22.59 1.64
N TYR A 117 11.60 23.27 2.37
CA TYR A 117 12.78 24.00 1.89
C TYR A 117 14.02 23.39 2.53
N ILE A 118 15.07 23.14 1.75
CA ILE A 118 16.34 22.62 2.27
C ILE A 118 17.51 23.50 1.87
N LYS A 119 18.54 23.50 2.72
CA LYS A 119 19.87 24.04 2.47
C LYS A 119 20.90 23.03 2.91
N LEU A 120 22.05 23.05 2.24
CA LEU A 120 23.17 22.18 2.56
C LEU A 120 24.33 23.00 3.14
N PHE A 121 25.09 22.37 4.02
CA PHE A 121 26.39 22.82 4.50
C PHE A 121 27.45 21.81 4.11
N ALA A 122 28.67 22.25 3.94
CA ALA A 122 29.82 21.39 3.74
C ALA A 122 30.81 21.52 4.89
N LEU A 123 31.46 20.41 5.26
CA LEU A 123 32.45 20.32 6.29
C LEU A 123 33.63 19.48 5.76
N HIS A 124 34.83 20.07 5.71
CA HIS A 124 36.03 19.38 5.23
C HIS A 124 37.30 19.89 5.88
N GLY A 125 38.27 19.02 6.07
CA GLY A 125 39.60 19.33 6.53
C GLY A 125 39.68 19.77 7.99
N ASP A 126 39.70 21.05 8.25
CA ASP A 126 39.81 21.63 9.59
C ASP A 126 38.50 21.67 10.39
N PHE A 127 37.47 20.96 9.94
CA PHE A 127 36.12 20.98 10.50
C PHE A 127 35.45 22.36 10.49
N THR A 128 35.87 23.25 9.62
CA THR A 128 35.17 24.52 9.40
C THR A 128 34.01 24.33 8.47
N GLN A 129 32.81 24.60 8.98
CA GLN A 129 31.57 24.53 8.20
C GLN A 129 31.50 25.69 7.19
N SER A 130 31.03 25.40 5.97
CA SER A 130 30.74 26.42 4.97
C SER A 130 29.52 27.26 5.35
N GLU A 131 29.33 28.40 4.68
CA GLU A 131 28.02 29.05 4.64
C GLU A 131 26.97 28.10 4.05
N ALA A 132 25.69 28.37 4.38
CA ALA A 132 24.58 27.59 3.83
C ALA A 132 24.45 27.78 2.31
N GLY A 133 24.24 26.72 1.59
CA GLY A 133 23.98 26.74 0.17
C GLY A 133 22.63 27.38 -0.20
N PRO A 134 22.34 27.52 -1.50
CA PRO A 134 21.06 28.04 -1.97
C PRO A 134 19.90 27.14 -1.53
N VAL A 135 18.70 27.74 -1.42
CA VAL A 135 17.47 27.04 -1.06
C VAL A 135 16.98 26.21 -2.25
N ALA A 136 16.62 24.97 -1.98
CA ALA A 136 15.79 24.15 -2.86
C ALA A 136 14.46 23.82 -2.17
N SER A 137 13.39 23.58 -2.92
CA SER A 137 12.08 23.26 -2.35
C SER A 137 11.36 22.14 -3.10
N ALA A 138 10.60 21.34 -2.33
CA ALA A 138 9.70 20.32 -2.86
C ALA A 138 8.44 20.21 -1.98
N THR A 139 7.36 19.69 -2.54
CA THR A 139 6.09 19.54 -1.82
C THR A 139 5.69 18.07 -1.75
N THR A 140 5.46 17.57 -0.55
CA THR A 140 4.95 16.21 -0.34
C THR A 140 3.54 16.06 -0.86
N SER A 141 3.22 14.88 -1.35
CA SER A 141 1.87 14.55 -1.84
C SER A 141 0.88 14.35 -0.67
N SER A 142 -0.41 14.31 -0.98
CA SER A 142 -1.41 13.81 -0.05
C SER A 142 -1.36 12.30 0.06
N GLY A 143 -1.75 11.74 1.20
CA GLY A 143 -2.05 10.32 1.32
C GLY A 143 -3.20 9.95 0.37
N SER A 144 -3.09 8.84 -0.33
CA SER A 144 -4.10 8.39 -1.28
C SER A 144 -4.46 6.93 -1.07
N VAL A 145 -5.75 6.63 -1.25
CA VAL A 145 -6.29 5.28 -1.26
C VAL A 145 -7.38 5.19 -2.32
N PHE A 146 -7.42 4.08 -3.00
CA PHE A 146 -8.49 3.72 -3.92
C PHE A 146 -8.94 2.30 -3.61
N PHE A 147 -10.24 2.06 -3.66
CA PHE A 147 -10.84 0.74 -3.49
C PHE A 147 -12.10 0.65 -4.32
N ASP A 148 -12.20 -0.38 -5.15
CA ASP A 148 -13.35 -0.66 -5.97
C ASP A 148 -13.71 -2.14 -5.92
N ILE A 149 -14.95 -2.46 -6.30
CA ILE A 149 -15.49 -3.83 -6.32
C ILE A 149 -16.23 -4.05 -7.63
N ASP A 150 -15.97 -5.20 -8.26
CA ASP A 150 -16.66 -5.67 -9.44
C ASP A 150 -17.19 -7.09 -9.22
N ILE A 151 -18.25 -7.43 -9.93
CA ILE A 151 -18.78 -8.80 -9.96
C ILE A 151 -18.76 -9.29 -11.41
N GLU A 152 -17.97 -10.33 -11.66
CA GLU A 152 -17.82 -10.97 -12.97
C GLU A 152 -17.32 -12.40 -12.77
N ASP A 153 -17.41 -13.22 -13.80
CA ASP A 153 -16.88 -14.57 -13.76
C ASP A 153 -15.35 -14.65 -13.57
N SER A 154 -14.76 -15.82 -13.66
CA SER A 154 -13.31 -16.00 -13.48
C SER A 154 -12.45 -15.33 -14.56
N SER A 155 -13.03 -14.83 -15.65
CA SER A 155 -12.34 -14.07 -16.70
C SER A 155 -12.28 -12.55 -16.44
N GLY A 156 -12.91 -12.07 -15.37
CA GLY A 156 -13.11 -10.65 -15.04
C GLY A 156 -11.88 -9.86 -14.60
N ILE A 157 -10.68 -10.24 -15.06
CA ILE A 157 -9.40 -9.57 -14.67
C ILE A 157 -9.42 -8.07 -14.93
N SER A 158 -10.16 -7.61 -15.93
CA SER A 158 -10.30 -6.19 -16.30
C SER A 158 -11.75 -5.74 -16.38
N ALA A 159 -12.66 -6.47 -15.74
CA ALA A 159 -14.06 -6.09 -15.71
C ALA A 159 -14.26 -4.84 -14.86
N GLU A 160 -15.15 -3.96 -15.34
CA GLU A 160 -15.63 -2.76 -14.65
C GLU A 160 -17.16 -2.86 -14.61
N THR A 161 -17.72 -3.08 -13.45
CA THR A 161 -19.16 -3.31 -13.25
C THR A 161 -19.75 -2.26 -12.32
N ASN A 162 -21.07 -2.10 -12.38
CA ASN A 162 -21.76 -1.10 -11.56
C ASN A 162 -22.73 -1.79 -10.59
N PRO A 163 -22.96 -1.19 -9.41
CA PRO A 163 -23.97 -1.69 -8.48
C PRO A 163 -25.36 -1.69 -9.12
N PRO A 164 -26.28 -2.56 -8.66
CA PRO A 164 -26.17 -3.40 -7.48
C PRO A 164 -25.32 -4.64 -7.73
N TYR A 165 -24.41 -4.94 -6.78
CA TYR A 165 -23.55 -6.12 -6.84
C TYR A 165 -24.26 -7.34 -6.24
N GLY A 166 -24.19 -8.48 -6.91
CA GLY A 166 -24.79 -9.71 -6.42
C GLY A 166 -24.20 -10.95 -7.07
N ILE A 167 -23.94 -11.94 -6.25
CA ILE A 167 -23.52 -13.29 -6.68
C ILE A 167 -24.64 -14.25 -6.36
N SER A 168 -24.96 -15.14 -7.28
CA SER A 168 -26.05 -16.10 -7.11
C SER A 168 -25.61 -17.55 -7.33
N PHE A 169 -26.22 -18.45 -6.57
CA PHE A 169 -26.12 -19.90 -6.77
C PHE A 169 -27.32 -20.36 -7.58
N THR A 170 -27.30 -20.15 -8.89
CA THR A 170 -28.43 -20.47 -9.80
C THR A 170 -27.98 -21.37 -10.96
N GLY A 171 -28.91 -21.85 -11.77
CA GLY A 171 -28.61 -22.66 -12.93
C GLY A 171 -27.81 -23.91 -12.57
N ASP A 172 -26.67 -24.10 -13.23
CA ASP A 172 -25.76 -25.22 -13.00
C ASP A 172 -24.97 -25.09 -11.69
N TYR A 173 -24.92 -23.88 -11.13
CA TYR A 173 -24.27 -23.55 -9.86
C TYR A 173 -25.21 -23.52 -8.65
N ARG A 174 -26.45 -24.04 -8.79
CA ARG A 174 -27.43 -24.09 -7.70
C ARG A 174 -26.98 -24.98 -6.55
N LEU A 175 -27.29 -24.58 -5.32
CA LEU A 175 -27.09 -25.43 -4.14
C LEU A 175 -28.10 -26.56 -4.09
N ILE A 176 -27.61 -27.78 -4.02
CA ILE A 176 -28.45 -29.00 -3.87
C ILE A 176 -28.16 -29.60 -2.50
N PRO A 177 -29.19 -29.75 -1.62
CA PRO A 177 -29.01 -30.34 -0.30
C PRO A 177 -28.36 -31.73 -0.37
N GLY A 178 -27.31 -31.93 0.43
CA GLY A 178 -26.57 -33.21 0.48
C GLY A 178 -25.59 -33.44 -0.66
N SER A 179 -25.47 -32.49 -1.61
CA SER A 179 -24.52 -32.60 -2.71
C SER A 179 -23.10 -32.09 -2.29
N THR A 180 -22.17 -32.16 -3.22
CA THR A 180 -20.83 -31.59 -3.05
C THR A 180 -20.89 -30.06 -2.94
N PRO A 181 -19.86 -29.41 -2.39
CA PRO A 181 -19.76 -27.94 -2.39
C PRO A 181 -19.86 -27.37 -3.80
N THR A 182 -20.54 -26.26 -3.93
CA THR A 182 -20.71 -25.52 -5.19
C THR A 182 -20.00 -24.19 -5.08
N THR A 183 -19.15 -23.87 -6.08
CA THR A 183 -18.58 -22.53 -6.27
C THR A 183 -19.54 -21.71 -7.13
N ALA A 184 -19.86 -20.49 -6.75
CA ALA A 184 -20.64 -19.58 -7.58
C ALA A 184 -19.93 -19.31 -8.92
N GLU A 185 -20.68 -18.99 -9.97
CA GLU A 185 -20.12 -18.65 -11.27
C GLU A 185 -19.26 -17.39 -11.19
N ASP A 186 -19.81 -16.35 -10.59
CA ASP A 186 -19.16 -15.05 -10.45
C ASP A 186 -18.17 -15.01 -9.27
N ARG A 187 -17.26 -14.05 -9.35
CA ARG A 187 -16.25 -13.70 -8.35
C ARG A 187 -16.49 -12.30 -7.84
N ILE A 188 -16.00 -12.04 -6.63
CA ILE A 188 -15.85 -10.69 -6.11
C ILE A 188 -14.46 -10.22 -6.51
N TRP A 189 -14.40 -9.38 -7.52
CA TRP A 189 -13.18 -8.72 -7.93
C TRP A 189 -13.00 -7.44 -7.12
N MET A 190 -11.77 -7.13 -6.75
CA MET A 190 -11.44 -5.95 -5.97
C MET A 190 -10.20 -5.28 -6.53
N ASP A 191 -10.26 -3.96 -6.71
CA ASP A 191 -9.11 -3.14 -7.02
C ASP A 191 -8.70 -2.34 -5.79
N ALA A 192 -7.40 -2.36 -5.50
CA ALA A 192 -6.83 -1.61 -4.40
C ALA A 192 -5.52 -0.95 -4.79
N ARG A 193 -5.38 0.33 -4.42
CA ARG A 193 -4.12 1.05 -4.50
C ARG A 193 -3.97 2.03 -3.36
N THR A 194 -2.74 2.23 -2.90
CA THR A 194 -2.41 3.23 -1.88
C THR A 194 -0.94 3.60 -1.95
N ASN A 195 -0.62 4.85 -1.67
CA ASN A 195 0.75 5.31 -1.43
C ASN A 195 1.17 5.19 0.04
N SER A 196 0.32 4.63 0.90
CA SER A 196 0.61 4.43 2.32
C SER A 196 1.83 3.54 2.54
N GLN A 197 2.81 4.01 3.30
CA GLN A 197 4.04 3.26 3.60
C GLN A 197 3.80 2.01 4.45
N GLY A 198 2.73 2.00 5.25
CA GLY A 198 2.27 0.82 5.96
C GLY A 198 1.34 -0.08 5.14
N GLY A 199 1.09 0.25 3.85
CA GLY A 199 0.21 -0.50 2.98
C GLY A 199 -1.26 -0.40 3.39
N PHE A 200 -1.98 -1.51 3.32
CA PHE A 200 -3.40 -1.57 3.67
C PHE A 200 -3.79 -2.92 4.28
N ALA A 201 -5.00 -2.96 4.84
CA ALA A 201 -5.71 -4.19 5.14
C ALA A 201 -7.12 -4.13 4.54
N ILE A 202 -7.60 -5.23 3.94
CA ILE A 202 -9.00 -5.41 3.55
C ILE A 202 -9.64 -6.36 4.54
N LEU A 203 -10.72 -5.87 5.18
CA LEU A 203 -11.53 -6.65 6.10
C LEU A 203 -12.85 -7.01 5.45
N THR A 204 -13.38 -8.18 5.82
CA THR A 204 -14.72 -8.63 5.44
C THR A 204 -15.57 -8.94 6.67
N ARG A 205 -16.88 -8.77 6.53
CA ARG A 205 -17.86 -9.28 7.47
C ARG A 205 -19.18 -9.58 6.75
N GLY A 206 -19.95 -10.54 7.26
CA GLY A 206 -21.32 -10.81 6.87
C GLY A 206 -22.33 -10.11 7.77
N LEU A 207 -23.54 -9.92 7.26
CA LEU A 207 -24.67 -9.42 8.04
C LEU A 207 -25.23 -10.49 8.99
N ASN A 208 -25.39 -11.71 8.48
CA ASN A 208 -26.04 -12.83 9.18
C ASN A 208 -25.04 -13.88 9.68
N GLY A 209 -23.78 -13.84 9.23
CA GLY A 209 -22.77 -14.87 9.49
C GLY A 209 -23.02 -16.18 8.72
N GLY A 210 -23.74 -16.12 7.60
CA GLY A 210 -24.03 -17.23 6.71
C GLY A 210 -25.24 -16.96 5.82
N LEU A 211 -25.47 -17.83 4.85
CA LEU A 211 -26.63 -17.74 3.97
C LEU A 211 -27.90 -18.03 4.75
N LYS A 212 -28.68 -17.02 5.06
CA LYS A 212 -29.91 -17.10 5.85
C LYS A 212 -31.14 -17.02 4.95
N SER A 213 -32.09 -17.92 5.16
CA SER A 213 -33.44 -17.88 4.57
C SER A 213 -34.42 -17.28 5.58
N ASN A 214 -35.12 -16.24 5.20
CA ASN A 214 -36.22 -15.69 6.02
C ASN A 214 -37.47 -16.55 5.94
N THR A 215 -37.69 -17.25 4.83
CA THR A 215 -38.86 -18.15 4.62
C THR A 215 -38.78 -19.36 5.54
N THR A 216 -37.61 -19.98 5.67
CA THR A 216 -37.44 -21.21 6.48
C THR A 216 -36.90 -20.95 7.86
N GLY A 217 -36.33 -19.78 8.11
CA GLY A 217 -35.59 -19.41 9.33
C GLY A 217 -34.24 -20.12 9.48
N GLN A 218 -33.84 -20.93 8.51
CA GLN A 218 -32.58 -21.69 8.55
C GLN A 218 -31.40 -20.85 8.03
N THR A 219 -30.19 -21.23 8.45
CA THR A 219 -28.95 -20.62 7.99
C THR A 219 -27.94 -21.69 7.60
N ILE A 220 -27.27 -21.53 6.46
CA ILE A 220 -26.04 -22.23 6.11
C ILE A 220 -24.89 -21.39 6.70
N ILE A 221 -24.33 -21.84 7.81
CA ILE A 221 -23.41 -21.03 8.64
C ILE A 221 -22.08 -20.85 7.92
N SER A 222 -21.51 -19.67 8.02
CA SER A 222 -20.15 -19.40 7.56
C SER A 222 -19.12 -19.86 8.59
N ALA A 223 -18.08 -20.52 8.10
CA ALA A 223 -16.95 -20.96 8.93
C ALA A 223 -15.67 -21.08 8.10
N THR A 224 -14.50 -21.00 8.76
CA THR A 224 -13.24 -21.43 8.15
C THR A 224 -13.19 -22.96 8.18
N ALA A 225 -13.33 -23.57 6.99
CA ALA A 225 -13.44 -25.03 6.87
C ALA A 225 -13.14 -25.55 5.46
N ASP A 226 -12.79 -26.81 5.33
CA ASP A 226 -12.93 -27.56 4.08
C ASP A 226 -14.37 -28.08 3.97
N LEU A 227 -15.16 -27.52 3.06
CA LEU A 227 -16.56 -27.85 2.87
C LEU A 227 -16.79 -29.28 2.35
N ASN A 228 -15.74 -29.97 1.89
CA ASN A 228 -15.87 -31.41 1.58
C ASN A 228 -16.13 -32.23 2.86
N THR A 229 -15.60 -31.81 3.99
CA THR A 229 -15.63 -32.54 5.26
C THR A 229 -16.74 -32.08 6.20
N THR A 230 -17.41 -30.96 5.92
CA THR A 230 -18.54 -30.46 6.73
C THR A 230 -19.89 -30.92 6.17
N PRO A 231 -20.93 -31.04 7.01
CA PRO A 231 -22.27 -31.34 6.53
C PRO A 231 -22.86 -30.21 5.66
N ASP A 232 -22.62 -28.96 6.04
CA ASP A 232 -22.98 -27.76 5.31
C ASP A 232 -21.93 -26.67 5.57
N GLY A 233 -22.01 -25.54 4.88
CA GLY A 233 -21.12 -24.39 5.11
C GLY A 233 -21.15 -23.37 3.99
N PHE A 234 -20.59 -22.21 4.28
CA PHE A 234 -20.46 -21.07 3.38
C PHE A 234 -19.20 -20.30 3.68
N GLY A 235 -18.56 -19.75 2.67
CA GLY A 235 -17.43 -18.87 2.85
C GLY A 235 -16.81 -18.38 1.54
N ILE A 236 -15.70 -17.69 1.66
CA ILE A 236 -14.95 -17.12 0.55
C ILE A 236 -13.52 -17.65 0.51
N GLN A 237 -12.93 -17.67 -0.68
CA GLN A 237 -11.54 -18.12 -0.88
C GLN A 237 -10.86 -17.23 -1.90
N SER A 238 -9.64 -16.82 -1.62
CA SER A 238 -8.79 -16.08 -2.57
C SER A 238 -8.43 -16.98 -3.76
N GLU A 239 -8.65 -16.49 -4.96
CA GLU A 239 -8.38 -17.20 -6.21
C GLU A 239 -7.35 -16.50 -7.07
N TYR A 240 -7.31 -15.18 -7.02
CA TYR A 240 -6.44 -14.37 -7.86
C TYR A 240 -5.85 -13.20 -7.07
N ILE A 241 -4.57 -12.91 -7.31
CA ILE A 241 -3.89 -11.71 -6.82
C ILE A 241 -2.91 -11.29 -7.91
N ASN A 242 -2.99 -10.04 -8.33
CA ASN A 242 -2.01 -9.41 -9.21
C ASN A 242 -1.78 -7.97 -8.77
N GLN A 243 -0.60 -7.45 -9.04
CA GLN A 243 -0.20 -6.08 -8.72
C GLN A 243 1.09 -5.73 -9.47
N ASP A 244 1.41 -4.45 -9.50
CA ASP A 244 2.72 -4.03 -9.96
C ASP A 244 3.81 -4.50 -8.97
N THR A 245 4.93 -4.94 -9.51
CA THR A 245 6.07 -5.44 -8.74
C THR A 245 7.29 -4.55 -8.97
N TYR A 246 7.61 -3.76 -7.95
CA TYR A 246 8.81 -2.93 -7.91
C TYR A 246 9.48 -3.09 -6.54
N PRO A 247 10.80 -2.84 -6.40
CA PRO A 247 11.54 -3.13 -5.17
C PRO A 247 10.94 -2.54 -3.89
N TYR A 248 10.26 -1.41 -3.98
CA TYR A 248 9.70 -0.68 -2.83
C TYR A 248 8.19 -0.84 -2.66
N LEU A 249 7.52 -1.50 -3.59
CA LEU A 249 6.11 -1.82 -3.44
C LEU A 249 5.90 -3.02 -2.52
N GLY A 250 4.71 -3.06 -1.93
CA GLY A 250 4.26 -4.18 -1.13
C GLY A 250 3.75 -5.31 -2.00
N THR A 251 3.66 -6.47 -1.38
CA THR A 251 2.97 -7.62 -1.95
C THR A 251 1.62 -7.77 -1.26
N ILE A 252 0.56 -7.88 -2.04
CA ILE A 252 -0.76 -8.23 -1.52
C ILE A 252 -0.72 -9.70 -1.15
N THR A 253 -1.13 -10.00 0.08
CA THR A 253 -1.15 -11.37 0.60
C THR A 253 -2.55 -11.68 1.13
N ALA A 254 -3.11 -12.82 0.71
CA ALA A 254 -4.31 -13.36 1.33
C ALA A 254 -3.97 -13.96 2.70
N MET A 255 -4.83 -13.72 3.70
CA MET A 255 -4.67 -14.35 5.01
C MET A 255 -4.84 -15.86 4.90
N SER A 256 -4.19 -16.61 5.79
CA SER A 256 -4.14 -18.08 5.77
C SER A 256 -5.52 -18.73 5.67
N ASP A 257 -6.51 -18.19 6.36
CA ASP A 257 -7.88 -18.71 6.36
C ASP A 257 -8.57 -18.61 5.00
N TYR A 258 -8.11 -17.67 4.16
CA TYR A 258 -8.70 -17.40 2.82
C TYR A 258 -7.82 -17.87 1.66
N SER A 259 -6.59 -18.32 1.92
CA SER A 259 -5.63 -18.76 0.90
C SER A 259 -5.67 -20.28 0.63
N GLY A 260 -6.72 -20.97 1.09
CA GLY A 260 -6.90 -22.39 0.90
C GLY A 260 -7.03 -22.82 -0.57
N THR A 261 -7.09 -24.11 -0.80
CA THR A 261 -7.29 -24.71 -2.13
C THR A 261 -8.56 -25.59 -2.17
N GLY A 262 -9.02 -25.92 -3.36
CA GLY A 262 -10.24 -26.75 -3.52
C GLY A 262 -11.47 -26.05 -2.93
N ASN A 263 -12.12 -26.70 -1.96
CA ASN A 263 -13.31 -26.20 -1.29
C ASN A 263 -13.04 -25.68 0.14
N SER A 264 -11.78 -25.38 0.47
CA SER A 264 -11.45 -24.76 1.74
C SER A 264 -11.78 -23.27 1.70
N VAL A 265 -12.55 -22.78 2.66
CA VAL A 265 -13.04 -21.40 2.72
C VAL A 265 -12.69 -20.73 4.03
N GLY A 266 -12.55 -19.40 3.99
CA GLY A 266 -12.50 -18.55 5.15
C GLY A 266 -13.88 -18.02 5.53
N ILE A 267 -14.04 -17.72 6.80
CA ILE A 267 -15.30 -17.27 7.41
C ILE A 267 -15.72 -15.88 6.90
N VAL A 268 -17.02 -15.72 6.65
CA VAL A 268 -17.74 -14.45 6.52
C VAL A 268 -18.66 -14.30 7.72
N GLY A 269 -18.07 -14.06 8.88
CA GLY A 269 -18.78 -13.93 10.15
C GLY A 269 -19.36 -12.53 10.36
N THR A 270 -20.11 -12.35 11.45
CA THR A 270 -20.67 -11.03 11.82
C THR A 270 -19.61 -10.07 12.39
N SER A 271 -18.45 -10.58 12.79
CA SER A 271 -17.28 -9.77 13.16
C SER A 271 -16.36 -9.59 11.95
N ALA A 272 -15.75 -8.41 11.88
CA ALA A 272 -14.81 -8.12 10.80
C ALA A 272 -13.54 -8.97 10.94
N THR A 273 -13.12 -9.60 9.85
CA THR A 273 -11.88 -10.40 9.74
C THR A 273 -11.07 -9.92 8.56
N LYS A 274 -9.75 -9.98 8.67
CA LYS A 274 -8.84 -9.56 7.60
C LYS A 274 -8.76 -10.64 6.52
N VAL A 275 -8.94 -10.24 5.26
CA VAL A 275 -8.87 -11.12 4.08
C VAL A 275 -7.56 -10.92 3.32
N TYR A 276 -7.20 -9.66 3.07
CA TYR A 276 -5.98 -9.29 2.38
C TYR A 276 -5.21 -8.23 3.15
N GLU A 277 -3.92 -8.19 2.97
CA GLU A 277 -3.07 -7.12 3.44
C GLU A 277 -1.86 -6.89 2.54
N SER A 278 -1.29 -5.70 2.65
CA SER A 278 0.06 -5.36 2.23
C SER A 278 0.72 -4.54 3.33
N SER A 279 2.04 -4.60 3.44
CA SER A 279 2.82 -3.83 4.41
C SER A 279 3.56 -2.64 3.81
N LYS A 280 3.35 -2.35 2.53
CA LYS A 280 3.96 -1.24 1.78
C LYS A 280 2.98 -0.71 0.74
N PRO A 281 3.26 0.42 0.05
CA PRO A 281 2.45 0.93 -1.05
C PRO A 281 2.11 -0.12 -2.09
N VAL A 282 0.91 -0.05 -2.65
CA VAL A 282 0.43 -0.97 -3.70
C VAL A 282 -0.12 -0.17 -4.87
N PHE A 283 0.24 -0.59 -6.07
CA PHE A 283 -0.30 -0.05 -7.33
C PHE A 283 -0.83 -1.17 -8.18
N ASN A 284 -1.92 -0.86 -8.90
CA ASN A 284 -2.63 -1.79 -9.78
C ASN A 284 -2.93 -3.14 -9.10
N GLY A 285 -3.26 -3.10 -7.80
CA GLY A 285 -3.65 -4.30 -7.07
C GLY A 285 -5.01 -4.78 -7.53
N ARG A 286 -5.09 -5.98 -8.10
CA ARG A 286 -6.32 -6.66 -8.50
C ARG A 286 -6.40 -8.01 -7.81
N MET A 287 -7.50 -8.28 -7.13
CA MET A 287 -7.74 -9.51 -6.37
C MET A 287 -9.10 -10.09 -6.70
N ALA A 288 -9.24 -11.41 -6.59
CA ALA A 288 -10.54 -12.07 -6.70
C ALA A 288 -10.81 -13.05 -5.56
N LEU A 289 -12.03 -13.03 -5.09
CA LEU A 289 -12.58 -14.02 -4.15
C LEU A 289 -13.66 -14.85 -4.84
N LYS A 290 -13.56 -16.15 -4.79
CA LYS A 290 -14.65 -17.04 -5.11
C LYS A 290 -15.52 -17.28 -3.87
N VAL A 291 -16.81 -17.47 -4.10
CA VAL A 291 -17.80 -17.77 -3.07
C VAL A 291 -18.18 -19.24 -3.19
N ILE A 292 -18.07 -19.99 -2.09
CA ILE A 292 -18.34 -21.43 -2.07
C ILE A 292 -19.35 -21.72 -0.97
N ALA A 293 -20.33 -22.56 -1.29
CA ALA A 293 -21.34 -23.02 -0.33
C ALA A 293 -21.66 -24.50 -0.50
N LYS A 294 -22.14 -25.11 0.58
CA LYS A 294 -22.67 -26.45 0.63
C LYS A 294 -23.93 -26.47 1.48
N ALA A 295 -25.02 -26.99 0.94
CA ALA A 295 -26.25 -27.18 1.68
C ALA A 295 -26.32 -28.58 2.27
N GLY A 296 -26.56 -28.68 3.57
CA GLY A 296 -26.78 -29.97 4.27
C GLY A 296 -28.08 -30.61 3.89
N THR A 297 -28.21 -31.92 4.16
CA THR A 297 -29.45 -32.67 3.92
C THR A 297 -30.62 -32.23 4.81
N ASP A 298 -30.33 -31.51 5.89
CA ASP A 298 -31.28 -30.94 6.83
C ASP A 298 -31.82 -29.57 6.41
N LYS A 299 -31.25 -28.96 5.37
CA LYS A 299 -31.68 -27.65 4.89
C LYS A 299 -32.90 -27.74 4.01
N VAL A 300 -33.93 -26.99 4.38
CA VAL A 300 -35.15 -26.89 3.59
C VAL A 300 -34.88 -26.03 2.34
N ALA A 301 -35.33 -26.52 1.20
CA ALA A 301 -35.20 -25.83 -0.06
C ALA A 301 -36.01 -24.51 -0.03
N ALA A 302 -35.31 -23.40 -0.30
CA ALA A 302 -35.90 -22.08 -0.44
C ALA A 302 -35.02 -21.26 -1.40
N ALA A 303 -35.63 -20.29 -2.08
CA ALA A 303 -34.93 -19.43 -3.04
C ALA A 303 -34.35 -18.15 -2.43
N ASP A 304 -34.51 -17.94 -1.11
CA ASP A 304 -34.21 -16.72 -0.40
C ASP A 304 -33.00 -16.83 0.58
N TYR A 305 -32.20 -17.89 0.45
CA TYR A 305 -30.94 -17.97 1.19
C TYR A 305 -30.00 -16.89 0.72
N GLN A 306 -29.66 -15.92 1.60
CA GLN A 306 -28.84 -14.76 1.26
C GLN A 306 -27.91 -14.35 2.39
N GLU A 307 -26.82 -13.69 2.01
CA GLU A 307 -25.90 -12.99 2.90
C GLU A 307 -25.48 -11.66 2.27
N SER A 308 -25.37 -10.63 3.09
CA SER A 308 -24.76 -9.36 2.67
C SER A 308 -23.33 -9.31 3.18
N ILE A 309 -22.39 -9.26 2.26
CA ILE A 309 -20.96 -9.21 2.58
C ILE A 309 -20.49 -7.76 2.44
N TYR A 310 -19.80 -7.28 3.48
CA TYR A 310 -19.20 -5.96 3.52
C TYR A 310 -17.69 -6.07 3.44
N PHE A 311 -17.08 -5.20 2.64
CA PHE A 311 -15.63 -5.06 2.58
C PHE A 311 -15.23 -3.65 2.98
N VAL A 312 -14.15 -3.53 3.71
CA VAL A 312 -13.56 -2.27 4.14
C VAL A 312 -12.06 -2.31 3.91
N LEU A 313 -11.54 -1.37 3.12
CA LEU A 313 -10.12 -1.17 2.99
C LEU A 313 -9.66 -0.11 4.01
N ILE A 314 -8.63 -0.42 4.77
CA ILE A 314 -8.02 0.45 5.77
C ILE A 314 -6.57 0.70 5.37
N PRO A 315 -6.21 1.90 4.89
CA PRO A 315 -4.81 2.25 4.66
C PRO A 315 -4.07 2.44 5.99
N ARG A 316 -2.75 2.24 5.97
CA ARG A 316 -1.88 2.36 7.16
C ARG A 316 -0.83 3.43 6.91
N PHE A 317 -1.23 4.69 7.00
CA PHE A 317 -0.34 5.86 6.87
C PHE A 317 0.64 5.96 8.03
#